data_8d341cb1fa92791653d296271bb08d9d
#
_entry.id   8d341cb1fa92791653d296271bb08d9d
#
_cell.length_a   1.000
_cell.length_b   1.000
_cell.length_c   1.000
_cell.angle_alpha   90.00
_cell.angle_beta   90.00
_cell.angle_gamma   90.00
#
_symmetry.space_group_name_H-M   'P 1'
#
loop_
_entity.id
_entity.type
_entity.pdbx_description
1 polymer ?
#
loop_
_entity_poly.entity_id
_entity_poly.type
_entity_poly.pdbx_seq_one_letter_code
_entity_poly.pdbx_strand_id
1 'polypeptide(L)'
;MNKQVEANLSMIVSKALGGFNMNALKYLLPLWIAPVTGVTFRLVFGAAAFWLIDIFCKPEDSTTRQRWQLFLLGALGMYGYMFFYLLGISMTTPVSSSIFVSLEPIWVFVITVLFYKEKVTWMKLLGIGLGLGGAILCIATQPGDDLASNAMAGNLICLVSSIVYAIYLVVSNRLLKGVGDMTLLKYTFLGAAVMSLIVNSIYGFEAPIMSMSLFSTPMLVLLFVLIFPTTISYL
;
A
#
# COMPACT_ATOMS: atom_id res chain seq x y z
N MET A 1 21.89 -10.13 -17.58
CA MET A 1 22.10 -9.23 -16.41
C MET A 1 22.13 -10.10 -15.16
N ASN A 2 22.90 -9.75 -14.13
CA ASN A 2 22.96 -10.56 -12.90
C ASN A 2 21.60 -10.42 -12.17
N LYS A 3 20.94 -11.53 -11.79
CA LYS A 3 19.63 -11.53 -11.10
C LYS A 3 19.57 -10.59 -9.89
N GLN A 4 20.69 -10.41 -9.21
CA GLN A 4 20.80 -9.52 -8.07
C GLN A 4 20.77 -8.04 -8.46
N VAL A 5 21.33 -7.69 -9.63
CA VAL A 5 21.28 -6.32 -10.18
C VAL A 5 19.84 -5.99 -10.65
N GLU A 6 19.16 -6.95 -11.28
CA GLU A 6 17.76 -6.78 -11.69
C GLU A 6 16.84 -6.55 -10.47
N ALA A 7 16.97 -7.37 -9.42
CA ALA A 7 16.21 -7.22 -8.20
C ALA A 7 16.46 -5.87 -7.50
N ASN A 8 17.73 -5.43 -7.43
CA ASN A 8 18.08 -4.15 -6.83
C ASN A 8 17.53 -2.98 -7.65
N LEU A 9 17.59 -3.05 -8.98
CA LEU A 9 17.06 -2.01 -9.86
C LEU A 9 15.53 -1.90 -9.74
N SER A 10 14.83 -3.04 -9.76
CA SER A 10 13.37 -3.09 -9.56
C SER A 10 12.97 -2.49 -8.22
N MET A 11 13.73 -2.77 -7.15
CA MET A 11 13.49 -2.22 -5.82
C MET A 11 13.68 -0.69 -5.78
N ILE A 12 14.71 -0.17 -6.44
CA ILE A 12 14.95 1.29 -6.54
C ILE A 12 13.79 1.96 -7.30
N VAL A 13 13.39 1.40 -8.44
CA VAL A 13 12.29 1.95 -9.25
C VAL A 13 10.98 1.92 -8.46
N SER A 14 10.65 0.81 -7.80
CA SER A 14 9.45 0.70 -6.97
C SER A 14 9.43 1.72 -5.82
N LYS A 15 10.55 1.94 -5.14
CA LYS A 15 10.65 2.95 -4.07
C LYS A 15 10.55 4.39 -4.59
N ALA A 16 11.13 4.67 -5.76
CA ALA A 16 10.98 5.98 -6.42
C ALA A 16 9.52 6.25 -6.81
N LEU A 17 8.85 5.26 -7.42
CA LEU A 17 7.42 5.34 -7.73
C LEU A 17 6.56 5.54 -6.46
N GLY A 18 6.93 4.90 -5.36
CA GLY A 18 6.29 5.09 -4.05
C GLY A 18 6.38 6.52 -3.53
N GLY A 19 7.54 7.18 -3.69
CA GLY A 19 7.73 8.59 -3.32
C GLY A 19 6.84 9.54 -4.15
N PHE A 20 6.78 9.34 -5.46
CA PHE A 20 5.88 10.12 -6.32
C PHE A 20 4.40 9.85 -6.02
N ASN A 21 4.04 8.60 -5.69
CA ASN A 21 2.68 8.22 -5.34
C ASN A 21 2.12 9.01 -4.15
N MET A 22 2.93 9.30 -3.14
CA MET A 22 2.47 10.05 -1.95
C MET A 22 2.04 11.47 -2.31
N ASN A 23 2.86 12.17 -3.11
CA ASN A 23 2.53 13.50 -3.58
C ASN A 23 1.32 13.50 -4.53
N ALA A 24 1.24 12.53 -5.43
CA ALA A 24 0.11 12.36 -6.34
C ALA A 24 -1.20 12.09 -5.57
N LEU A 25 -1.17 11.23 -4.56
CA LEU A 25 -2.33 10.96 -3.71
C LEU A 25 -2.72 12.19 -2.89
N LYS A 26 -1.78 12.93 -2.31
CA LYS A 26 -2.10 14.17 -1.58
C LYS A 26 -2.73 15.24 -2.46
N TYR A 27 -2.32 15.31 -3.73
CA TYR A 27 -2.94 16.20 -4.71
C TYR A 27 -4.39 15.80 -5.04
N LEU A 28 -4.66 14.49 -5.13
CA LEU A 28 -5.99 13.97 -5.45
C LEU A 28 -6.94 14.00 -4.25
N LEU A 29 -6.41 13.79 -3.04
CA LEU A 29 -7.21 13.58 -1.82
C LEU A 29 -7.24 14.84 -0.94
N PRO A 30 -8.36 15.19 -0.35
CA PRO A 30 -9.72 14.68 -0.59
C PRO A 30 -10.45 15.42 -1.74
N LEU A 31 -9.82 16.43 -2.34
CA LEU A 31 -10.46 17.43 -3.21
C LEU A 31 -11.13 16.82 -4.45
N TRP A 32 -10.42 15.92 -5.15
CA TRP A 32 -10.87 15.35 -6.41
C TRP A 32 -11.51 13.97 -6.27
N ILE A 33 -11.15 13.25 -5.21
CA ILE A 33 -11.63 11.89 -4.93
C ILE A 33 -11.69 11.72 -3.41
N ALA A 34 -12.81 11.23 -2.88
CA ALA A 34 -12.87 10.82 -1.48
C ALA A 34 -11.90 9.65 -1.20
N PRO A 35 -11.26 9.59 -0.03
CA PRO A 35 -10.30 8.52 0.29
C PRO A 35 -10.84 7.11 0.05
N VAL A 36 -12.09 6.82 0.45
CA VAL A 36 -12.75 5.51 0.26
C VAL A 36 -12.89 5.17 -1.23
N THR A 37 -13.32 6.13 -2.04
CA THR A 37 -13.45 5.96 -3.48
C THR A 37 -12.09 5.81 -4.16
N GLY A 38 -11.07 6.53 -3.69
CA GLY A 38 -9.69 6.39 -4.17
C GLY A 38 -9.12 5.00 -3.95
N VAL A 39 -9.39 4.38 -2.79
CA VAL A 39 -9.07 2.97 -2.52
C VAL A 39 -9.75 2.06 -3.53
N THR A 40 -11.04 2.28 -3.79
CA THR A 40 -11.82 1.47 -4.73
C THR A 40 -11.26 1.54 -6.15
N PHE A 41 -10.94 2.75 -6.66
CA PHE A 41 -10.30 2.90 -7.96
C PHE A 41 -8.99 2.11 -8.06
N ARG A 42 -8.13 2.21 -7.06
CA ARG A 42 -6.84 1.51 -7.07
C ARG A 42 -7.00 0.00 -7.03
N LEU A 43 -7.86 -0.52 -6.17
CA LEU A 43 -8.04 -1.96 -5.99
C LEU A 43 -8.77 -2.62 -7.16
N VAL A 44 -9.81 -1.98 -7.69
CA VAL A 44 -10.54 -2.48 -8.86
C VAL A 44 -9.66 -2.46 -10.11
N PHE A 45 -8.95 -1.34 -10.33
CA PHE A 45 -8.01 -1.25 -11.45
C PHE A 45 -6.87 -2.27 -11.33
N GLY A 46 -6.26 -2.40 -10.15
CA GLY A 46 -5.20 -3.37 -9.89
C GLY A 46 -5.69 -4.81 -10.09
N ALA A 47 -6.88 -5.15 -9.57
CA ALA A 47 -7.48 -6.46 -9.80
C ALA A 47 -7.66 -6.73 -11.30
N ALA A 48 -8.26 -5.81 -12.05
CA ALA A 48 -8.43 -5.95 -13.50
C ALA A 48 -7.09 -6.10 -14.22
N ALA A 49 -6.09 -5.28 -13.86
CA ALA A 49 -4.77 -5.31 -14.47
C ALA A 49 -4.06 -6.65 -14.22
N PHE A 50 -4.04 -7.16 -12.97
CA PHE A 50 -3.37 -8.44 -12.68
C PHE A 50 -4.09 -9.64 -13.30
N TRP A 51 -5.41 -9.61 -13.44
CA TRP A 51 -6.13 -10.64 -14.17
C TRP A 51 -5.84 -10.60 -15.68
N LEU A 52 -5.68 -9.41 -16.26
CA LEU A 52 -5.28 -9.26 -17.66
C LEU A 52 -3.83 -9.70 -17.89
N ILE A 53 -2.91 -9.35 -17.00
CA ILE A 53 -1.50 -9.74 -17.10
C ILE A 53 -1.34 -11.26 -16.94
N ASP A 54 -2.12 -11.89 -16.05
CA ASP A 54 -2.11 -13.34 -15.83
C ASP A 54 -2.38 -14.15 -17.11
N ILE A 55 -3.16 -13.60 -18.06
CA ILE A 55 -3.42 -14.26 -19.35
C ILE A 55 -2.13 -14.50 -20.14
N PHE A 56 -1.14 -13.63 -19.96
CA PHE A 56 0.16 -13.71 -20.64
C PHE A 56 1.24 -14.42 -19.81
N CYS A 57 0.94 -14.77 -18.56
CA CYS A 57 1.83 -15.46 -17.66
C CYS A 57 1.69 -16.99 -17.76
N LYS A 58 2.72 -17.72 -17.31
CA LYS A 58 2.63 -19.17 -17.19
C LYS A 58 1.65 -19.53 -16.08
N PRO A 59 0.81 -20.56 -16.27
CA PRO A 59 -0.08 -21.03 -15.22
C PRO A 59 0.70 -21.41 -13.96
N GLU A 60 0.22 -20.92 -12.83
CA GLU A 60 0.77 -21.24 -11.51
C GLU A 60 -0.18 -22.20 -10.77
N ASP A 61 0.38 -23.26 -10.19
CA ASP A 61 -0.40 -24.22 -9.42
C ASP A 61 -0.84 -23.63 -8.09
N SER A 62 -2.14 -23.70 -7.83
CA SER A 62 -2.71 -23.24 -6.57
C SER A 62 -3.99 -24.01 -6.22
N THR A 63 -4.12 -24.40 -4.96
CA THR A 63 -5.31 -25.08 -4.48
C THR A 63 -6.45 -24.09 -4.25
N THR A 64 -7.70 -24.56 -4.32
CA THR A 64 -8.89 -23.73 -4.03
C THR A 64 -8.83 -23.13 -2.63
N ARG A 65 -8.27 -23.88 -1.64
CA ARG A 65 -8.09 -23.38 -0.28
C ARG A 65 -7.13 -22.20 -0.23
N GLN A 66 -6.00 -22.26 -0.94
CA GLN A 66 -5.04 -21.16 -1.01
C GLN A 66 -5.66 -19.92 -1.67
N ARG A 67 -6.42 -20.10 -2.75
CA ARG A 67 -7.12 -18.98 -3.43
C ARG A 67 -8.09 -18.27 -2.48
N TRP A 68 -8.87 -19.00 -1.70
CA TRP A 68 -9.75 -18.42 -0.69
C TRP A 68 -9.00 -17.73 0.43
N GLN A 69 -7.87 -18.29 0.89
CA GLN A 69 -7.02 -17.64 1.90
C GLN A 69 -6.44 -16.32 1.38
N LEU A 70 -5.98 -16.29 0.12
CA LEU A 70 -5.51 -15.08 -0.54
C LEU A 70 -6.61 -14.04 -0.69
N PHE A 71 -7.80 -14.47 -1.12
CA PHE A 71 -8.95 -13.59 -1.23
C PHE A 71 -9.31 -12.93 0.11
N LEU A 72 -9.41 -13.71 1.18
CA LEU A 72 -9.69 -13.18 2.52
C LEU A 72 -8.57 -12.29 3.04
N LEU A 73 -7.32 -12.68 2.80
CA LEU A 73 -6.15 -11.88 3.16
C LEU A 73 -6.15 -10.54 2.40
N GLY A 74 -6.57 -10.54 1.14
CA GLY A 74 -6.77 -9.33 0.35
C GLY A 74 -7.89 -8.46 0.90
N ALA A 75 -9.06 -9.05 1.16
CA ALA A 75 -10.24 -8.35 1.66
C ALA A 75 -10.00 -7.66 3.02
N LEU A 76 -9.22 -8.25 3.92
CA LEU A 76 -8.95 -7.70 5.24
C LEU A 76 -7.61 -6.94 5.30
N GLY A 77 -6.54 -7.57 4.84
CA GLY A 77 -5.18 -7.03 4.98
C GLY A 77 -4.87 -5.94 3.95
N MET A 78 -4.99 -6.27 2.65
CA MET A 78 -4.65 -5.32 1.58
C MET A 78 -5.63 -4.14 1.53
N TYR A 79 -6.95 -4.42 1.64
CA TYR A 79 -7.96 -3.37 1.73
C TYR A 79 -7.76 -2.50 2.98
N GLY A 80 -7.62 -3.13 4.16
CA GLY A 80 -7.43 -2.40 5.42
C GLY A 80 -6.20 -1.49 5.38
N TYR A 81 -5.07 -2.00 4.89
CA TYR A 81 -3.87 -1.19 4.67
C TYR A 81 -4.16 0.02 3.78
N MET A 82 -4.70 -0.19 2.57
CA MET A 82 -4.94 0.91 1.63
C MET A 82 -5.98 1.91 2.15
N PHE A 83 -7.01 1.44 2.85
CA PHE A 83 -8.02 2.30 3.45
C PHE A 83 -7.41 3.27 4.46
N PHE A 84 -6.69 2.75 5.45
CA PHE A 84 -6.02 3.60 6.45
C PHE A 84 -4.94 4.47 5.82
N TYR A 85 -4.24 3.98 4.82
CA TYR A 85 -3.20 4.74 4.13
C TYR A 85 -3.75 5.97 3.40
N LEU A 86 -4.80 5.82 2.57
CA LEU A 86 -5.39 6.94 1.86
C LEU A 86 -6.10 7.91 2.79
N LEU A 87 -6.78 7.40 3.81
CA LEU A 87 -7.41 8.22 4.84
C LEU A 87 -6.36 9.02 5.61
N GLY A 88 -5.26 8.42 6.02
CA GLY A 88 -4.17 9.08 6.71
C GLY A 88 -3.52 10.18 5.85
N ILE A 89 -3.16 9.89 4.60
CA ILE A 89 -2.58 10.88 3.67
C ILE A 89 -3.51 12.07 3.43
N SER A 90 -4.81 11.86 3.37
CA SER A 90 -5.76 12.97 3.19
C SER A 90 -5.70 13.99 4.33
N MET A 91 -5.34 13.56 5.54
CA MET A 91 -5.36 14.35 6.77
C MET A 91 -3.98 14.88 7.19
N THR A 92 -2.88 14.26 6.73
CA THR A 92 -1.50 14.64 7.06
C THR A 92 -0.70 15.10 5.84
N THR A 93 0.61 15.33 6.01
CA THR A 93 1.51 15.73 4.92
C THR A 93 2.14 14.52 4.22
N PRO A 94 2.58 14.64 2.94
CA PRO A 94 3.33 13.58 2.28
C PRO A 94 4.60 13.18 3.02
N VAL A 95 5.27 14.14 3.64
CA VAL A 95 6.50 13.91 4.40
C VAL A 95 6.21 13.04 5.63
N SER A 96 5.21 13.42 6.45
CA SER A 96 4.80 12.63 7.61
C SER A 96 4.38 11.22 7.21
N SER A 97 3.53 11.08 6.19
CA SER A 97 3.08 9.75 5.73
C SER A 97 4.24 8.88 5.24
N SER A 98 5.26 9.47 4.58
CA SER A 98 6.44 8.74 4.14
C SER A 98 7.26 8.16 5.29
N ILE A 99 7.33 8.88 6.41
CA ILE A 99 8.01 8.41 7.62
C ILE A 99 7.32 7.15 8.16
N PHE A 100 5.98 7.17 8.29
CA PHE A 100 5.24 6.01 8.80
C PHE A 100 5.34 4.79 7.89
N VAL A 101 5.32 4.97 6.57
CA VAL A 101 5.58 3.88 5.60
C VAL A 101 7.00 3.33 5.77
N SER A 102 7.98 4.17 6.06
CA SER A 102 9.35 3.72 6.31
C SER A 102 9.51 2.87 7.57
N LEU A 103 8.52 2.88 8.49
CA LEU A 103 8.50 2.01 9.67
C LEU A 103 7.99 0.58 9.38
N GLU A 104 7.47 0.29 8.18
CA GLU A 104 6.98 -1.04 7.82
C GLU A 104 7.97 -2.19 8.13
N PRO A 105 9.27 -2.11 7.79
CA PRO A 105 10.23 -3.16 8.12
C PRO A 105 10.39 -3.38 9.63
N ILE A 106 10.20 -2.33 10.43
CA ILE A 106 10.26 -2.40 11.89
C ILE A 106 9.08 -3.21 12.41
N TRP A 107 7.87 -2.94 11.94
CA TRP A 107 6.68 -3.71 12.30
C TRP A 107 6.76 -5.15 11.85
N VAL A 108 7.25 -5.41 10.63
CA VAL A 108 7.51 -6.78 10.15
C VAL A 108 8.44 -7.51 11.11
N PHE A 109 9.53 -6.87 11.53
CA PHE A 109 10.46 -7.48 12.48
C PHE A 109 9.82 -7.72 13.85
N VAL A 110 9.11 -6.74 14.42
CA VAL A 110 8.41 -6.88 15.70
C VAL A 110 7.43 -8.05 15.66
N ILE A 111 6.60 -8.14 14.60
CA ILE A 111 5.63 -9.22 14.43
C ILE A 111 6.33 -10.58 14.30
N THR A 112 7.42 -10.65 13.53
CA THR A 112 8.15 -11.93 13.36
C THR A 112 8.85 -12.39 14.63
N VAL A 113 9.36 -11.47 15.43
CA VAL A 113 9.92 -11.81 16.75
C VAL A 113 8.85 -12.26 17.73
N LEU A 114 7.74 -11.53 17.85
CA LEU A 114 6.70 -11.83 18.82
C LEU A 114 5.94 -13.13 18.51
N PHE A 115 5.54 -13.33 17.27
CA PHE A 115 4.68 -14.44 16.87
C PHE A 115 5.47 -15.65 16.36
N TYR A 116 6.65 -15.46 15.82
CA TYR A 116 7.44 -16.53 15.21
C TYR A 116 8.76 -16.79 15.90
N LYS A 117 9.05 -16.08 17.01
CA LYS A 117 10.24 -16.27 17.85
C LYS A 117 11.55 -16.22 17.06
N GLU A 118 11.63 -15.33 16.06
CA GLU A 118 12.86 -15.11 15.32
C GLU A 118 13.96 -14.58 16.23
N LYS A 119 15.20 -15.02 15.96
CA LYS A 119 16.36 -14.58 16.76
C LYS A 119 16.61 -13.08 16.54
N VAL A 120 16.62 -12.36 17.66
CA VAL A 120 16.97 -10.94 17.67
C VAL A 120 18.48 -10.82 17.63
N THR A 121 19.01 -10.11 16.63
CA THR A 121 20.43 -9.77 16.55
C THR A 121 20.63 -8.32 16.95
N TRP A 122 21.79 -8.03 17.58
CA TRP A 122 22.14 -6.67 17.99
C TRP A 122 22.09 -5.67 16.81
N MET A 123 22.52 -6.10 15.64
CA MET A 123 22.46 -5.30 14.40
C MET A 123 21.03 -4.89 14.02
N LYS A 124 20.07 -5.82 14.18
CA LYS A 124 18.64 -5.52 13.92
C LYS A 124 18.10 -4.51 14.95
N LEU A 125 18.46 -4.64 16.21
CA LEU A 125 18.06 -3.68 17.27
C LEU A 125 18.61 -2.28 17.01
N LEU A 126 19.88 -2.17 16.64
CA LEU A 126 20.50 -0.89 16.26
C LEU A 126 19.79 -0.24 15.07
N GLY A 127 19.50 -1.02 14.02
CA GLY A 127 18.76 -0.52 12.84
C GLY A 127 17.37 0.00 13.21
N ILE A 128 16.64 -0.70 14.06
CA ILE A 128 15.33 -0.28 14.56
C ILE A 128 15.44 1.00 15.39
N GLY A 129 16.39 1.05 16.32
CA GLY A 129 16.62 2.22 17.15
C GLY A 129 16.94 3.47 16.35
N LEU A 130 17.81 3.34 15.35
CA LEU A 130 18.15 4.44 14.42
C LEU A 130 16.94 4.85 13.56
N GLY A 131 16.17 3.88 13.04
CA GLY A 131 14.97 4.14 12.23
C GLY A 131 13.88 4.87 13.02
N LEU A 132 13.57 4.39 14.23
CA LEU A 132 12.58 5.04 15.12
C LEU A 132 13.08 6.42 15.59
N GLY A 133 14.34 6.53 15.99
CA GLY A 133 14.92 7.81 16.39
C GLY A 133 14.89 8.85 15.26
N GLY A 134 15.25 8.45 14.04
CA GLY A 134 15.16 9.30 12.86
C GLY A 134 13.72 9.72 12.54
N ALA A 135 12.75 8.80 12.64
CA ALA A 135 11.34 9.11 12.42
C ALA A 135 10.80 10.11 13.46
N ILE A 136 11.10 9.91 14.75
CA ILE A 136 10.70 10.82 15.83
C ILE A 136 11.32 12.20 15.61
N LEU A 137 12.60 12.26 15.30
CA LEU A 137 13.31 13.53 15.06
C LEU A 137 12.70 14.28 13.88
N CYS A 138 12.41 13.57 12.78
CA CYS A 138 11.81 14.16 11.60
C CYS A 138 10.41 14.73 11.86
N ILE A 139 9.56 14.02 12.63
CA ILE A 139 8.23 14.49 13.03
C ILE A 139 8.34 15.71 13.96
N ALA A 140 9.28 15.68 14.91
CA ALA A 140 9.47 16.75 15.89
C ALA A 140 10.02 18.05 15.28
N THR A 141 10.73 17.95 14.14
CA THR A 141 11.33 19.11 13.46
C THR A 141 10.50 19.63 12.28
N GLN A 142 9.36 18.99 11.96
CA GLN A 142 8.49 19.50 10.91
C GLN A 142 7.83 20.81 11.33
N PRO A 143 7.93 21.87 10.51
CA PRO A 143 7.10 23.06 10.68
C PRO A 143 5.63 22.66 10.54
N GLY A 144 4.76 23.30 11.33
CA GLY A 144 3.31 23.14 11.19
C GLY A 144 2.90 23.46 9.74
N ASP A 145 2.23 22.51 9.11
CA ASP A 145 1.87 22.64 7.70
C ASP A 145 0.37 22.92 7.60
N ASP A 146 0.02 24.09 7.04
CA ASP A 146 -1.38 24.54 6.84
C ASP A 146 -2.17 23.60 5.89
N LEU A 147 -1.45 22.70 5.18
CA LEU A 147 -2.05 21.69 4.30
C LEU A 147 -2.64 20.48 5.02
N ALA A 148 -2.43 20.33 6.33
CA ALA A 148 -2.91 19.21 7.10
C ALA A 148 -4.18 19.59 7.88
N SER A 149 -5.32 19.00 7.52
CA SER A 149 -6.60 19.25 8.21
C SER A 149 -6.60 18.77 9.66
N ASN A 150 -5.89 17.67 9.94
CA ASN A 150 -5.66 17.13 11.28
C ASN A 150 -4.41 16.23 11.27
N ALA A 151 -3.23 16.84 11.32
CA ALA A 151 -1.96 16.13 11.21
C ALA A 151 -1.79 15.01 12.22
N MET A 152 -2.21 15.19 13.46
CA MET A 152 -2.06 14.19 14.52
C MET A 152 -2.90 12.94 14.23
N ALA A 153 -4.18 13.12 13.89
CA ALA A 153 -5.05 12.01 13.54
C ALA A 153 -4.57 11.31 12.27
N GLY A 154 -4.17 12.07 11.23
CA GLY A 154 -3.62 11.53 10.00
C GLY A 154 -2.36 10.70 10.24
N ASN A 155 -1.45 11.17 11.10
CA ASN A 155 -0.24 10.46 11.48
C ASN A 155 -0.53 9.13 12.19
N LEU A 156 -1.48 9.13 13.14
CA LEU A 156 -1.89 7.91 13.83
C LEU A 156 -2.54 6.90 12.87
N ILE A 157 -3.35 7.37 11.93
CA ILE A 157 -3.98 6.52 10.91
C ILE A 157 -2.91 5.93 9.97
N CYS A 158 -1.91 6.71 9.56
CA CYS A 158 -0.77 6.21 8.79
C CYS A 158 0.05 5.16 9.56
N LEU A 159 0.23 5.34 10.87
CA LEU A 159 0.87 4.34 11.73
C LEU A 159 0.08 3.03 11.76
N VAL A 160 -1.25 3.10 11.95
CA VAL A 160 -2.12 1.92 11.89
C VAL A 160 -2.02 1.24 10.53
N SER A 161 -2.02 2.01 9.43
CA SER A 161 -1.82 1.50 8.08
C SER A 161 -0.53 0.69 7.96
N SER A 162 0.60 1.21 8.44
CA SER A 162 1.90 0.52 8.36
C SER A 162 1.93 -0.79 9.16
N ILE A 163 1.24 -0.84 10.31
CA ILE A 163 1.09 -2.07 11.12
C ILE A 163 0.24 -3.10 10.36
N VAL A 164 -0.91 -2.69 9.82
CA VAL A 164 -1.80 -3.58 9.05
C VAL A 164 -1.07 -4.14 7.83
N TYR A 165 -0.29 -3.32 7.14
CA TYR A 165 0.53 -3.78 6.01
C TYR A 165 1.61 -4.77 6.43
N ALA A 166 2.29 -4.53 7.53
CA ALA A 166 3.28 -5.46 8.07
C ALA A 166 2.66 -6.82 8.44
N ILE A 167 1.47 -6.82 9.05
CA ILE A 167 0.70 -8.06 9.32
C ILE A 167 0.38 -8.77 8.00
N TYR A 168 -0.15 -8.04 7.01
CA TYR A 168 -0.43 -8.58 5.68
C TYR A 168 0.81 -9.24 5.06
N LEU A 169 1.96 -8.56 5.06
CA LEU A 169 3.22 -9.09 4.50
C LEU A 169 3.70 -10.35 5.23
N VAL A 170 3.67 -10.37 6.56
CA VAL A 170 4.11 -11.52 7.35
C VAL A 170 3.18 -12.72 7.12
N VAL A 171 1.88 -12.50 7.12
CA VAL A 171 0.87 -13.53 6.92
C VAL A 171 0.96 -14.08 5.50
N SER A 172 1.03 -13.23 4.47
CA SER A 172 1.15 -13.65 3.07
C SER A 172 2.40 -14.50 2.83
N ASN A 173 3.54 -14.04 3.32
CA ASN A 173 4.83 -14.71 3.10
C ASN A 173 4.92 -16.07 3.81
N ARG A 174 4.24 -16.24 4.96
CA ARG A 174 4.34 -17.48 5.75
C ARG A 174 3.26 -18.49 5.47
N LEU A 175 2.02 -18.06 5.28
CA LEU A 175 0.90 -18.97 5.01
C LEU A 175 0.89 -19.50 3.58
N LEU A 176 1.48 -18.77 2.65
CA LEU A 176 1.33 -19.00 1.21
C LEU A 176 2.66 -19.39 0.54
N LYS A 177 3.56 -20.03 1.31
CA LYS A 177 4.79 -20.59 0.75
C LYS A 177 4.46 -21.55 -0.40
N GLY A 178 5.10 -21.29 -1.55
CA GLY A 178 4.92 -22.12 -2.75
C GLY A 178 3.75 -21.71 -3.65
N VAL A 179 3.04 -20.63 -3.32
CA VAL A 179 2.11 -19.97 -4.26
C VAL A 179 2.91 -18.98 -5.10
N GLY A 180 2.65 -18.96 -6.40
CA GLY A 180 3.32 -18.03 -7.30
C GLY A 180 2.88 -16.57 -7.07
N ASP A 181 3.75 -15.65 -7.45
CA ASP A 181 3.55 -14.22 -7.19
C ASP A 181 2.33 -13.65 -7.94
N MET A 182 2.07 -14.11 -9.16
CA MET A 182 0.92 -13.66 -9.94
C MET A 182 -0.40 -14.15 -9.32
N THR A 183 -0.44 -15.40 -8.85
CA THR A 183 -1.60 -15.93 -8.12
C THR A 183 -1.86 -15.15 -6.83
N LEU A 184 -0.79 -14.79 -6.10
CA LEU A 184 -0.90 -13.96 -4.92
C LEU A 184 -1.51 -12.60 -5.27
N LEU A 185 -0.96 -11.89 -6.25
CA LEU A 185 -1.43 -10.55 -6.64
C LEU A 185 -2.90 -10.57 -7.10
N LYS A 186 -3.27 -11.45 -8.03
CA LYS A 186 -4.64 -11.45 -8.58
C LYS A 186 -5.71 -11.77 -7.54
N TYR A 187 -5.49 -12.74 -6.64
CA TYR A 187 -6.51 -13.08 -5.64
C TYR A 187 -6.55 -12.11 -4.46
N THR A 188 -5.42 -11.56 -4.03
CA THR A 188 -5.43 -10.53 -2.97
C THR A 188 -6.04 -9.23 -3.46
N PHE A 189 -5.72 -8.77 -4.67
CA PHE A 189 -6.35 -7.59 -5.24
C PHE A 189 -7.84 -7.81 -5.53
N LEU A 190 -8.26 -9.01 -5.96
CA LEU A 190 -9.66 -9.34 -6.15
C LEU A 190 -10.43 -9.28 -4.83
N GLY A 191 -9.93 -9.89 -3.77
CA GLY A 191 -10.55 -9.83 -2.44
C GLY A 191 -10.65 -8.40 -1.91
N ALA A 192 -9.57 -7.63 -2.06
CA ALA A 192 -9.53 -6.24 -1.66
C ALA A 192 -10.48 -5.36 -2.49
N ALA A 193 -10.60 -5.61 -3.80
CA ALA A 193 -11.54 -4.91 -4.68
C ALA A 193 -13.00 -5.17 -4.28
N VAL A 194 -13.36 -6.42 -4.03
CA VAL A 194 -14.71 -6.77 -3.56
C VAL A 194 -15.03 -6.07 -2.24
N MET A 195 -14.10 -6.12 -1.26
CA MET A 195 -14.29 -5.43 0.02
C MET A 195 -14.42 -3.92 -0.16
N SER A 196 -13.60 -3.31 -1.02
CA SER A 196 -13.65 -1.88 -1.30
C SER A 196 -14.98 -1.46 -1.92
N LEU A 197 -15.53 -2.25 -2.84
CA LEU A 197 -16.83 -2.00 -3.45
C LEU A 197 -17.96 -2.07 -2.42
N ILE A 198 -17.94 -3.05 -1.52
CA ILE A 198 -18.91 -3.18 -0.43
C ILE A 198 -18.87 -1.94 0.46
N VAL A 199 -17.67 -1.54 0.91
CA VAL A 199 -17.55 -0.38 1.80
C VAL A 199 -17.91 0.91 1.06
N ASN A 200 -17.48 1.07 -0.18
CA ASN A 200 -17.81 2.26 -0.97
C ASN A 200 -19.32 2.38 -1.26
N SER A 201 -20.04 1.26 -1.36
CA SER A 201 -21.51 1.28 -1.49
C SER A 201 -22.22 1.75 -0.22
N ILE A 202 -21.59 1.60 0.96
CA ILE A 202 -22.13 2.05 2.25
C ILE A 202 -21.84 3.55 2.46
N TYR A 203 -20.60 3.99 2.17
CA TYR A 203 -20.19 5.38 2.37
C TYR A 203 -20.63 6.33 1.26
N GLY A 204 -20.96 5.80 0.09
CA GLY A 204 -21.26 6.56 -1.12
C GLY A 204 -20.04 6.75 -2.03
N PHE A 205 -20.31 6.93 -3.31
CA PHE A 205 -19.29 7.13 -4.33
C PHE A 205 -19.07 8.63 -4.55
N GLU A 206 -17.97 9.16 -4.07
CA GLU A 206 -17.61 10.57 -4.19
C GLU A 206 -16.33 10.73 -5.03
N ALA A 207 -16.49 11.09 -6.27
CA ALA A 207 -15.41 11.30 -7.23
C ALA A 207 -15.72 12.47 -8.17
N PRO A 208 -15.58 13.74 -7.73
CA PRO A 208 -15.72 14.92 -8.60
C PRO A 208 -14.87 14.84 -9.88
N ILE A 209 -13.74 14.13 -9.82
CA ILE A 209 -12.84 13.92 -10.97
C ILE A 209 -13.54 13.29 -12.19
N MET A 210 -14.59 12.49 -11.98
CA MET A 210 -15.29 11.79 -13.06
C MET A 210 -16.04 12.75 -14.01
N SER A 211 -16.33 13.96 -13.58
CA SER A 211 -16.94 15.01 -14.41
C SER A 211 -15.93 15.79 -15.26
N MET A 212 -14.63 15.49 -15.12
CA MET A 212 -13.56 16.22 -15.80
C MET A 212 -13.18 15.56 -17.13
N SER A 213 -12.52 16.35 -17.99
CA SER A 213 -11.90 15.83 -19.21
C SER A 213 -10.79 14.83 -18.90
N LEU A 214 -10.66 13.78 -19.74
CA LEU A 214 -9.60 12.76 -19.63
C LEU A 214 -8.19 13.35 -19.69
N PHE A 215 -8.02 14.52 -20.31
CA PHE A 215 -6.74 15.22 -20.41
C PHE A 215 -6.53 16.27 -19.29
N SER A 216 -7.43 16.35 -18.33
CA SER A 216 -7.24 17.24 -17.17
C SER A 216 -6.10 16.73 -16.26
N THR A 217 -5.38 17.66 -15.63
CA THR A 217 -4.27 17.32 -14.73
C THR A 217 -4.68 16.32 -13.64
N PRO A 218 -5.82 16.46 -12.93
CA PRO A 218 -6.23 15.48 -11.94
C PRO A 218 -6.42 14.06 -12.54
N MET A 219 -7.02 13.96 -13.73
CA MET A 219 -7.24 12.67 -14.40
C MET A 219 -5.93 12.01 -14.82
N LEU A 220 -4.97 12.79 -15.33
CA LEU A 220 -3.63 12.27 -15.67
C LEU A 220 -2.87 11.81 -14.42
N VAL A 221 -2.98 12.54 -13.31
CA VAL A 221 -2.39 12.12 -12.03
C VAL A 221 -3.06 10.84 -11.50
N LEU A 222 -4.38 10.71 -11.64
CA LEU A 222 -5.07 9.46 -11.28
C LEU A 222 -4.59 8.29 -12.14
N LEU A 223 -4.51 8.45 -13.46
CA LEU A 223 -3.98 7.41 -14.35
C LEU A 223 -2.55 7.02 -14.00
N PHE A 224 -1.70 8.01 -13.67
CA PHE A 224 -0.35 7.75 -13.17
C PHE A 224 -0.39 6.85 -11.90
N VAL A 225 -1.24 7.19 -10.92
CA VAL A 225 -1.37 6.41 -9.67
C VAL A 225 -1.88 5.00 -9.93
N LEU A 226 -2.79 4.81 -10.88
CA LEU A 226 -3.35 3.49 -11.19
C LEU A 226 -2.34 2.61 -11.93
N ILE A 227 -1.62 3.14 -12.91
CA ILE A 227 -0.71 2.38 -13.75
C ILE A 227 0.62 2.10 -13.02
N PHE A 228 1.30 3.14 -12.55
CA PHE A 228 2.67 3.01 -12.04
C PHE A 228 2.72 2.48 -10.60
N PRO A 229 2.26 3.19 -9.56
CA PRO A 229 2.40 2.69 -8.20
C PRO A 229 1.40 1.59 -7.81
N THR A 230 0.27 1.45 -8.54
CA THR A 230 -0.71 0.41 -8.21
C THR A 230 -0.49 -0.88 -9.01
N THR A 231 0.07 -0.82 -10.22
CA THR A 231 0.29 -2.02 -11.03
C THR A 231 1.77 -2.33 -11.20
N ILE A 232 2.55 -1.42 -11.77
CA ILE A 232 3.97 -1.68 -12.10
C ILE A 232 4.83 -1.87 -10.84
N SER A 233 4.55 -1.15 -9.76
CA SER A 233 5.33 -1.26 -8.52
C SER A 233 5.13 -2.58 -7.78
N TYR A 234 4.08 -3.34 -8.10
CA TYR A 234 3.81 -4.67 -7.52
C TYR A 234 4.31 -5.83 -8.38
N LEU A 235 4.61 -5.60 -9.66
CA LEU A 235 5.23 -6.56 -10.59
C LEU A 235 6.74 -6.64 -10.41
#